data_d75eb52e56bd041067ead36b3d42130a
#
_entry.id   d75eb52e56bd041067ead36b3d42130a
#
_cell.length_a   1.000
_cell.length_b   1.000
_cell.length_c   1.000
_cell.angle_alpha   90.00
_cell.angle_beta   90.00
_cell.angle_gamma   90.00
#
_symmetry.space_group_name_H-M   'P 1'
#
loop_
_entity.id
_entity.type
_entity.pdbx_description
1 polymer ?
#
loop_
_entity_poly.entity_id
_entity_poly.type
_entity_poly.pdbx_seq_one_letter_code
_entity_poly.pdbx_strand_id
1 'polypeptide(L)'
;SLQLMSLGGATEASIWSIIYPIDSVEYHWNSIPYGKPLANQQFYVFNQALQHCPQWVTGDLYIAGVGLAKGYWKDDEKTQASFFNHPITGEALYRTGDMGRYLADGNIEFLGREDNQVKIQGYRIELGEIENILLQYPVINQALANVWNSVSGKQLVAYVIVNDALQMTELRDWLKQQLPEYMIPKHILEIAE
;
A
#
# COMPACT_ATOMS: atom_id res chain seq x y z
N SER A 1 -24.27 22.05 10.17
CA SER A 1 -23.59 21.83 8.88
C SER A 1 -22.81 20.53 8.94
N LEU A 2 -22.81 19.75 7.88
CA LEU A 2 -21.98 18.55 7.75
C LEU A 2 -20.53 18.99 7.53
N GLN A 3 -19.60 18.41 8.29
CA GLN A 3 -18.16 18.55 8.05
C GLN A 3 -17.64 17.24 7.48
N LEU A 4 -16.92 17.31 6.37
CA LEU A 4 -16.32 16.14 5.74
C LEU A 4 -14.81 16.17 5.99
N MET A 5 -14.27 15.03 6.46
CA MET A 5 -12.86 14.86 6.75
C MET A 5 -12.31 13.67 5.96
N SER A 6 -11.20 13.87 5.26
CA SER A 6 -10.39 12.76 4.75
C SER A 6 -9.43 12.31 5.84
N LEU A 7 -9.40 11.03 6.14
CA LEU A 7 -8.52 10.43 7.14
C LEU A 7 -7.63 9.39 6.48
N GLY A 8 -6.35 9.42 6.81
CA GLY A 8 -5.36 8.49 6.33
C GLY A 8 -4.46 7.96 7.44
N GLY A 9 -3.61 7.02 7.10
CA GLY A 9 -2.66 6.40 8.01
C GLY A 9 -2.50 4.92 7.79
N ALA A 10 -1.88 4.25 8.74
CA ALA A 10 -1.59 2.83 8.70
C ALA A 10 -2.05 2.13 9.97
N THR A 11 -2.39 0.84 9.89
CA THR A 11 -2.69 0.00 11.07
C THR A 11 -1.54 0.04 12.07
N GLU A 12 -0.32 0.10 11.56
CA GLU A 12 0.94 0.18 12.29
C GLU A 12 1.13 1.49 13.07
N ALA A 13 0.26 2.47 12.83
CA ALA A 13 0.24 3.77 13.50
C ALA A 13 -1.18 4.17 13.94
N SER A 14 -1.91 3.24 14.56
CA SER A 14 -3.25 3.44 15.15
C SER A 14 -4.31 3.85 14.11
N ILE A 15 -4.25 3.30 12.91
CA ILE A 15 -5.21 3.42 11.79
C ILE A 15 -5.19 4.80 11.16
N TRP A 16 -5.43 5.87 11.93
CA TRP A 16 -5.47 7.25 11.43
C TRP A 16 -4.36 8.08 12.03
N SER A 17 -3.54 8.65 11.18
CA SER A 17 -2.37 9.42 11.56
C SER A 17 -2.33 10.79 10.89
N ILE A 18 -3.15 11.01 9.86
CA ILE A 18 -3.19 12.23 9.06
C ILE A 18 -4.64 12.59 8.70
N ILE A 19 -4.92 13.89 8.60
CA ILE A 19 -6.28 14.40 8.37
C ILE A 19 -6.24 15.56 7.36
N TYR A 20 -7.25 15.62 6.50
CA TYR A 20 -7.55 16.75 5.64
C TYR A 20 -9.02 17.14 5.76
N PRO A 21 -9.38 18.35 6.26
CA PRO A 21 -10.74 18.88 6.20
C PRO A 21 -11.11 19.21 4.74
N ILE A 22 -12.25 18.71 4.27
CA ILE A 22 -12.72 18.93 2.90
C ILE A 22 -13.82 19.98 2.93
N ASP A 23 -13.45 21.23 2.70
CA ASP A 23 -14.40 22.34 2.57
C ASP A 23 -14.85 22.51 1.12
N SER A 24 -13.94 22.28 0.17
CA SER A 24 -14.19 22.30 -1.27
C SER A 24 -13.28 21.29 -1.98
N VAL A 25 -13.67 20.87 -3.17
CA VAL A 25 -12.83 20.04 -4.05
C VAL A 25 -12.44 20.90 -5.26
N GLU A 26 -11.12 21.10 -5.41
CA GLU A 26 -10.62 21.89 -6.53
C GLU A 26 -10.62 21.05 -7.81
N TYR A 27 -11.06 21.67 -8.91
CA TYR A 27 -11.20 20.99 -10.20
C TYR A 27 -9.88 20.37 -10.73
N HIS A 28 -8.73 20.94 -10.37
CA HIS A 28 -7.42 20.50 -10.83
C HIS A 28 -6.79 19.40 -9.94
N TRP A 29 -7.43 18.99 -8.84
CA TRP A 29 -6.93 17.93 -7.98
C TRP A 29 -7.13 16.56 -8.64
N ASN A 30 -6.09 15.77 -8.66
CA ASN A 30 -6.17 14.36 -9.04
C ASN A 30 -6.70 13.49 -7.88
N SER A 31 -6.48 13.93 -6.66
CA SER A 31 -6.97 13.31 -5.42
C SER A 31 -7.09 14.36 -4.31
N ILE A 32 -7.90 14.06 -3.30
CA ILE A 32 -7.92 14.84 -2.06
C ILE A 32 -6.53 14.80 -1.42
N PRO A 33 -5.98 15.92 -0.96
CA PRO A 33 -4.72 15.93 -0.22
C PRO A 33 -4.76 14.94 0.96
N TYR A 34 -3.64 14.33 1.27
CA TYR A 34 -3.54 13.43 2.43
C TYR A 34 -3.69 14.23 3.72
N GLY A 35 -3.17 15.47 3.73
CA GLY A 35 -3.40 16.44 4.78
C GLY A 35 -2.22 16.68 5.71
N LYS A 36 -2.51 16.91 6.99
CA LYS A 36 -1.54 17.17 8.05
C LYS A 36 -1.65 16.13 9.16
N PRO A 37 -0.55 15.84 9.89
CA PRO A 37 -0.58 14.88 10.99
C PRO A 37 -1.64 15.22 12.05
N LEU A 38 -2.26 14.19 12.61
CA LEU A 38 -3.10 14.30 13.80
C LEU A 38 -2.25 14.69 15.03
N ALA A 39 -2.91 15.18 16.08
CA ALA A 39 -2.24 15.50 17.34
C ALA A 39 -1.46 14.28 17.89
N ASN A 40 -0.25 14.54 18.37
CA ASN A 40 0.70 13.53 18.88
C ASN A 40 1.20 12.50 17.85
N GLN A 41 0.96 12.77 16.57
CA GLN A 41 1.50 12.02 15.45
C GLN A 41 2.35 12.94 14.58
N GLN A 42 3.33 12.39 13.88
CA GLN A 42 4.14 13.08 12.90
C GLN A 42 4.09 12.31 11.58
N PHE A 43 4.16 13.06 10.49
CA PHE A 43 4.30 12.54 9.13
C PHE A 43 5.47 13.23 8.47
N TYR A 44 6.36 12.43 7.88
CA TYR A 44 7.56 12.93 7.23
C TYR A 44 7.60 12.48 5.78
N VAL A 45 8.10 13.35 4.92
CA VAL A 45 8.50 13.02 3.55
C VAL A 45 10.02 13.06 3.53
N PHE A 46 10.66 11.89 3.47
CA PHE A 46 12.11 11.76 3.46
C PHE A 46 12.62 11.24 2.12
N ASN A 47 13.85 11.63 1.80
CA ASN A 47 14.64 11.02 0.73
C ASN A 47 15.31 9.72 1.23
N GLN A 48 16.06 9.05 0.35
CA GLN A 48 16.77 7.80 0.69
C GLN A 48 17.84 7.96 1.80
N ALA A 49 18.31 9.19 2.05
CA ALA A 49 19.24 9.51 3.13
C ALA A 49 18.52 9.88 4.45
N LEU A 50 17.20 9.67 4.53
CA LEU A 50 16.33 10.05 5.65
C LEU A 50 16.38 11.55 5.96
N GLN A 51 16.59 12.41 4.95
CA GLN A 51 16.52 13.84 5.08
C GLN A 51 15.18 14.34 4.57
N HIS A 52 14.66 15.43 5.16
CA HIS A 52 13.42 16.05 4.71
C HIS A 52 13.48 16.44 3.23
N CYS A 53 12.49 16.04 2.48
CA CYS A 53 12.31 16.52 1.11
C CYS A 53 11.79 17.97 1.13
N PRO A 54 12.27 18.82 0.21
CA PRO A 54 11.65 20.13 -0.04
C PRO A 54 10.20 19.98 -0.55
N GLN A 55 9.45 21.10 -0.53
CA GLN A 55 8.13 21.16 -1.16
C GLN A 55 8.21 20.70 -2.62
N TRP A 56 7.16 19.97 -3.07
CA TRP A 56 7.02 19.43 -4.42
C TRP A 56 8.01 18.33 -4.81
N VAL A 57 8.94 17.97 -3.92
CA VAL A 57 9.87 16.85 -4.14
C VAL A 57 9.26 15.57 -3.57
N THR A 58 9.13 14.56 -4.40
CA THR A 58 8.64 13.24 -4.00
C THR A 58 9.66 12.55 -3.09
N GLY A 59 9.16 11.92 -2.04
CA GLY A 59 9.92 11.07 -1.14
C GLY A 59 9.06 10.00 -0.49
N ASP A 60 9.69 9.17 0.31
CA ASP A 60 9.02 8.12 1.09
C ASP A 60 8.30 8.75 2.29
N LEU A 61 7.11 8.22 2.59
CA LEU A 61 6.32 8.63 3.74
C LEU A 61 6.67 7.79 4.97
N TYR A 62 6.94 8.49 6.07
CA TYR A 62 7.19 7.90 7.38
C TYR A 62 6.22 8.46 8.41
N ILE A 63 5.82 7.61 9.37
CA ILE A 63 4.99 8.02 10.50
C ILE A 63 5.81 7.90 11.77
N ALA A 64 5.64 8.88 12.67
CA ALA A 64 6.21 8.89 14.02
C ALA A 64 5.15 9.27 15.05
N GLY A 65 5.51 9.19 16.32
CA GLY A 65 4.67 9.61 17.45
C GLY A 65 4.09 8.49 18.26
N VAL A 66 3.21 8.86 19.18
CA VAL A 66 2.69 7.94 20.22
C VAL A 66 1.78 6.84 19.66
N GLY A 67 1.30 6.99 18.43
CA GLY A 67 0.43 6.03 17.75
C GLY A 67 1.14 4.83 17.15
N LEU A 68 2.49 4.80 17.13
CA LEU A 68 3.23 3.70 16.54
C LEU A 68 3.02 2.39 17.30
N ALA A 69 2.79 1.32 16.55
CA ALA A 69 2.84 -0.05 17.07
C ALA A 69 4.27 -0.42 17.48
N LYS A 70 4.39 -1.49 18.28
CA LYS A 70 5.70 -2.01 18.69
C LYS A 70 6.36 -2.85 17.61
N GLY A 71 5.60 -3.31 16.62
CA GLY A 71 6.04 -4.18 15.53
C GLY A 71 4.99 -5.21 15.15
N TYR A 72 5.38 -6.16 14.31
CA TYR A 72 4.54 -7.27 13.86
C TYR A 72 4.66 -8.46 14.81
N TRP A 73 3.54 -9.12 15.06
CA TRP A 73 3.49 -10.26 15.98
C TRP A 73 4.31 -11.44 15.44
N LYS A 74 5.32 -11.87 16.20
CA LYS A 74 6.21 -13.00 15.86
C LYS A 74 6.91 -12.86 14.48
N ASP A 75 7.16 -11.64 14.06
CA ASP A 75 7.85 -11.34 12.80
C ASP A 75 8.88 -10.23 13.04
N ASP A 76 10.00 -10.61 13.60
CA ASP A 76 11.08 -9.69 13.96
C ASP A 76 11.77 -9.12 12.73
N GLU A 77 11.87 -9.90 11.64
CA GLU A 77 12.53 -9.48 10.40
C GLU A 77 11.71 -8.34 9.76
N LYS A 78 10.40 -8.54 9.57
CA LYS A 78 9.52 -7.51 9.05
C LYS A 78 9.42 -6.30 9.98
N THR A 79 9.47 -6.53 11.29
CA THR A 79 9.47 -5.45 12.28
C THR A 79 10.69 -4.57 12.10
N GLN A 80 11.90 -5.14 12.05
CA GLN A 80 13.14 -4.38 11.88
C GLN A 80 13.23 -3.66 10.52
N ALA A 81 12.66 -4.23 9.47
CA ALA A 81 12.60 -3.62 8.15
C ALA A 81 11.68 -2.40 8.09
N SER A 82 10.61 -2.38 8.90
CA SER A 82 9.56 -1.35 8.85
C SER A 82 9.61 -0.34 9.99
N PHE A 83 10.06 -0.76 11.18
CA PHE A 83 10.16 0.07 12.37
C PHE A 83 11.61 0.23 12.80
N PHE A 84 12.08 1.44 12.84
CA PHE A 84 13.47 1.74 13.22
C PHE A 84 13.59 3.14 13.80
N ASN A 85 14.72 3.44 14.41
CA ASN A 85 15.00 4.76 14.92
C ASN A 85 15.73 5.59 13.86
N HIS A 86 15.30 6.81 13.64
CA HIS A 86 16.01 7.74 12.77
C HIS A 86 17.47 7.91 13.21
N PRO A 87 18.46 7.72 12.34
CA PRO A 87 19.87 7.60 12.73
C PRO A 87 20.45 8.85 13.37
N ILE A 88 19.87 10.04 13.09
CA ILE A 88 20.35 11.32 13.62
C ILE A 88 19.53 11.75 14.84
N THR A 89 18.19 11.71 14.76
CA THR A 89 17.31 12.23 15.82
C THR A 89 17.00 11.20 16.90
N GLY A 90 17.18 9.92 16.61
CA GLY A 90 16.77 8.82 17.50
C GLY A 90 15.26 8.60 17.58
N GLU A 91 14.46 9.36 16.84
CA GLU A 91 13.01 9.23 16.83
C GLU A 91 12.56 7.91 16.21
N ALA A 92 11.61 7.23 16.83
CA ALA A 92 11.03 6.01 16.28
C ALA A 92 10.18 6.32 15.04
N LEU A 93 10.44 5.60 13.97
CA LEU A 93 9.78 5.75 12.67
C LEU A 93 9.15 4.44 12.22
N TYR A 94 8.02 4.56 11.53
CA TYR A 94 7.42 3.51 10.73
C TYR A 94 7.53 3.89 9.24
N ARG A 95 8.16 3.05 8.44
CA ARG A 95 8.21 3.18 6.97
C ARG A 95 6.90 2.65 6.40
N THR A 96 6.12 3.52 5.77
CA THR A 96 4.78 3.16 5.27
C THR A 96 4.81 2.37 3.96
N GLY A 97 5.87 2.53 3.16
CA GLY A 97 5.94 2.10 1.77
C GLY A 97 5.13 2.99 0.81
N ASP A 98 4.55 4.06 1.32
CA ASP A 98 3.85 5.07 0.54
C ASP A 98 4.81 6.17 0.09
N MET A 99 4.55 6.78 -1.05
CA MET A 99 5.24 7.96 -1.56
C MET A 99 4.34 9.19 -1.47
N GLY A 100 4.95 10.34 -1.25
CA GLY A 100 4.24 11.61 -1.20
C GLY A 100 5.16 12.80 -1.33
N ARG A 101 4.58 13.99 -1.24
CA ARG A 101 5.33 15.26 -1.24
C ARG A 101 4.61 16.30 -0.41
N TYR A 102 5.36 17.26 0.10
CA TYR A 102 4.78 18.44 0.73
C TYR A 102 4.26 19.42 -0.31
N LEU A 103 3.04 19.91 -0.10
CA LEU A 103 2.46 21.05 -0.82
C LEU A 103 2.92 22.37 -0.19
N ALA A 104 2.67 23.49 -0.87
CA ALA A 104 3.08 24.82 -0.43
C ALA A 104 2.44 25.23 0.92
N ASP A 105 1.26 24.74 1.25
CA ASP A 105 0.52 25.00 2.49
C ASP A 105 0.88 24.02 3.63
N GLY A 106 1.86 23.15 3.39
CA GLY A 106 2.33 22.14 4.34
C GLY A 106 1.45 20.90 4.45
N ASN A 107 0.41 20.76 3.63
CA ASN A 107 -0.28 19.50 3.46
C ASN A 107 0.63 18.49 2.73
N ILE A 108 0.37 17.21 2.93
CA ILE A 108 1.01 16.13 2.18
C ILE A 108 0.05 15.69 1.06
N GLU A 109 0.60 15.50 -0.14
CA GLU A 109 -0.07 14.82 -1.24
C GLU A 109 0.43 13.37 -1.30
N PHE A 110 -0.50 12.42 -1.34
CA PHE A 110 -0.21 11.00 -1.53
C PHE A 110 -0.03 10.71 -3.01
N LEU A 111 1.09 10.08 -3.38
CA LEU A 111 1.46 9.81 -4.77
C LEU A 111 1.42 8.31 -5.13
N GLY A 112 0.94 7.48 -4.22
CA GLY A 112 0.88 6.04 -4.43
C GLY A 112 1.86 5.28 -3.54
N ARG A 113 2.09 4.01 -3.90
CA ARG A 113 3.03 3.14 -3.17
C ARG A 113 4.26 2.84 -4.02
N GLU A 114 5.38 2.68 -3.32
CA GLU A 114 6.63 2.20 -3.92
C GLU A 114 6.55 0.69 -4.23
N ASP A 115 5.86 -0.04 -3.37
CA ASP A 115 5.68 -1.48 -3.48
C ASP A 115 4.40 -1.86 -4.24
N ASN A 116 4.26 -3.15 -4.52
CA ASN A 116 3.11 -3.72 -5.24
C ASN A 116 1.88 -3.94 -4.33
N GLN A 117 1.83 -3.30 -3.15
CA GLN A 117 0.68 -3.41 -2.27
C GLN A 117 -0.47 -2.54 -2.74
N VAL A 118 -1.67 -3.08 -2.76
CA VAL A 118 -2.87 -2.41 -3.25
C VAL A 118 -3.99 -2.42 -2.23
N LYS A 119 -4.89 -1.42 -2.32
CA LYS A 119 -6.15 -1.42 -1.56
C LYS A 119 -7.32 -1.66 -2.52
N ILE A 120 -8.07 -2.76 -2.29
CA ILE A 120 -9.25 -3.13 -3.05
C ILE A 120 -10.38 -3.41 -2.06
N GLN A 121 -11.50 -2.68 -2.18
CA GLN A 121 -12.67 -2.82 -1.31
C GLN A 121 -12.35 -2.76 0.20
N GLY A 122 -11.34 -1.98 0.59
CA GLY A 122 -10.89 -1.84 1.98
C GLY A 122 -9.85 -2.88 2.43
N TYR A 123 -9.63 -3.93 1.66
CA TYR A 123 -8.59 -4.91 1.95
C TYR A 123 -7.22 -4.43 1.47
N ARG A 124 -6.20 -4.64 2.31
CA ARG A 124 -4.80 -4.43 1.99
C ARG A 124 -4.24 -5.74 1.42
N ILE A 125 -3.84 -5.72 0.16
CA ILE A 125 -3.45 -6.91 -0.59
C ILE A 125 -2.01 -6.75 -1.07
N GLU A 126 -1.18 -7.72 -0.74
CA GLU A 126 0.18 -7.88 -1.25
C GLU A 126 0.12 -8.66 -2.57
N LEU A 127 0.37 -8.01 -3.70
CA LEU A 127 0.33 -8.70 -5.00
C LEU A 127 1.37 -9.83 -5.08
N GLY A 128 2.56 -9.61 -4.48
CA GLY A 128 3.60 -10.63 -4.40
C GLY A 128 3.20 -11.90 -3.65
N GLU A 129 2.28 -11.83 -2.69
CA GLU A 129 1.76 -13.02 -2.03
C GLU A 129 0.94 -13.87 -3.00
N ILE A 130 0.11 -13.22 -3.83
CA ILE A 130 -0.67 -13.90 -4.87
C ILE A 130 0.27 -14.54 -5.90
N GLU A 131 1.30 -13.83 -6.33
CA GLU A 131 2.31 -14.32 -7.27
C GLU A 131 3.04 -15.55 -6.70
N ASN A 132 3.50 -15.46 -5.46
CA ASN A 132 4.19 -16.56 -4.78
C ASN A 132 3.30 -17.80 -4.64
N ILE A 133 2.03 -17.63 -4.37
CA ILE A 133 1.09 -18.76 -4.31
C ILE A 133 0.88 -19.32 -5.71
N LEU A 134 0.62 -18.51 -6.73
CA LEU A 134 0.47 -18.99 -8.11
C LEU A 134 1.68 -19.81 -8.58
N LEU A 135 2.90 -19.38 -8.25
CA LEU A 135 4.14 -20.08 -8.61
C LEU A 135 4.29 -21.46 -7.93
N GLN A 136 3.52 -21.76 -6.87
CA GLN A 136 3.50 -23.09 -6.26
C GLN A 136 2.60 -24.07 -7.01
N TYR A 137 1.79 -23.59 -7.96
CA TYR A 137 0.94 -24.48 -8.77
C TYR A 137 1.79 -25.15 -9.86
N PRO A 138 1.76 -26.49 -10.00
CA PRO A 138 2.79 -27.29 -10.71
C PRO A 138 3.07 -26.88 -12.16
N VAL A 139 2.05 -26.37 -12.88
CA VAL A 139 2.19 -26.01 -14.31
C VAL A 139 2.48 -24.53 -14.54
N ILE A 140 2.49 -23.71 -13.49
CA ILE A 140 2.77 -22.26 -13.61
C ILE A 140 4.27 -22.02 -13.45
N ASN A 141 4.87 -21.44 -14.48
CA ASN A 141 6.29 -21.12 -14.56
C ASN A 141 6.60 -19.68 -14.15
N GLN A 142 5.71 -18.75 -14.54
CA GLN A 142 5.79 -17.35 -14.14
C GLN A 142 4.40 -16.83 -13.80
N ALA A 143 4.33 -15.91 -12.84
CA ALA A 143 3.10 -15.26 -12.44
C ALA A 143 3.35 -13.78 -12.17
N LEU A 144 2.41 -12.94 -12.61
CA LEU A 144 2.34 -11.52 -12.30
C LEU A 144 0.92 -11.19 -11.87
N ALA A 145 0.76 -10.62 -10.68
CA ALA A 145 -0.52 -10.08 -10.23
C ALA A 145 -0.57 -8.57 -10.46
N ASN A 146 -1.73 -8.04 -10.79
CA ASN A 146 -1.92 -6.61 -11.01
C ASN A 146 -3.35 -6.19 -10.68
N VAL A 147 -3.60 -4.90 -10.65
CA VAL A 147 -4.93 -4.31 -10.49
C VAL A 147 -5.41 -3.73 -11.80
N TRP A 148 -6.56 -4.19 -12.23
CA TRP A 148 -7.27 -3.61 -13.35
C TRP A 148 -8.37 -2.66 -12.87
N ASN A 149 -8.35 -1.42 -13.36
CA ASN A 149 -9.39 -0.42 -13.10
C ASN A 149 -10.54 -0.65 -14.11
N SER A 150 -11.58 -1.33 -13.68
CA SER A 150 -12.79 -1.56 -14.47
C SER A 150 -13.86 -0.51 -14.15
N VAL A 151 -14.92 -0.47 -14.96
CA VAL A 151 -16.11 0.40 -14.73
C VAL A 151 -16.75 0.08 -13.37
N SER A 152 -16.65 -1.15 -12.90
CA SER A 152 -17.18 -1.61 -11.60
C SER A 152 -16.17 -1.43 -10.44
N GLY A 153 -15.06 -0.76 -10.66
CA GLY A 153 -14.00 -0.53 -9.67
C GLY A 153 -12.75 -1.37 -9.90
N LYS A 154 -11.84 -1.32 -8.93
CA LYS A 154 -10.57 -2.05 -8.95
C LYS A 154 -10.79 -3.54 -8.79
N GLN A 155 -10.15 -4.35 -9.63
CA GLN A 155 -10.22 -5.81 -9.62
C GLN A 155 -8.81 -6.41 -9.72
N LEU A 156 -8.58 -7.52 -9.02
CA LEU A 156 -7.35 -8.30 -9.17
C LEU A 156 -7.36 -9.07 -10.49
N VAL A 157 -6.24 -9.02 -11.19
CA VAL A 157 -5.95 -9.82 -12.38
C VAL A 157 -4.60 -10.48 -12.20
N ALA A 158 -4.45 -11.71 -12.67
CA ALA A 158 -3.17 -12.39 -12.75
C ALA A 158 -2.87 -12.79 -14.20
N TYR A 159 -1.60 -12.69 -14.56
CA TYR A 159 -1.04 -13.19 -15.81
C TYR A 159 -0.11 -14.33 -15.47
N VAL A 160 -0.24 -15.44 -16.18
CA VAL A 160 0.57 -16.63 -15.93
C VAL A 160 1.18 -17.15 -17.22
N ILE A 161 2.44 -17.63 -17.13
CA ILE A 161 3.08 -18.43 -18.17
C ILE A 161 3.11 -19.86 -17.67
N VAL A 162 2.65 -20.79 -18.47
CA VAL A 162 2.53 -22.20 -18.08
C VAL A 162 3.41 -23.08 -18.98
N ASN A 163 3.86 -24.19 -18.43
CA ASN A 163 4.66 -25.20 -19.14
C ASN A 163 3.82 -26.40 -19.63
N ASP A 164 2.54 -26.48 -19.24
CA ASP A 164 1.60 -27.52 -19.66
C ASP A 164 0.17 -26.96 -19.62
N ALA A 165 -0.80 -27.74 -20.09
CA ALA A 165 -2.20 -27.34 -20.13
C ALA A 165 -2.74 -26.95 -18.75
N LEU A 166 -3.25 -25.73 -18.64
CA LEU A 166 -3.81 -25.19 -17.39
C LEU A 166 -5.30 -25.48 -17.28
N GLN A 167 -5.69 -26.23 -16.24
CA GLN A 167 -7.09 -26.45 -15.90
C GLN A 167 -7.59 -25.33 -14.96
N MET A 168 -8.24 -24.33 -15.53
CA MET A 168 -8.62 -23.12 -14.83
C MET A 168 -9.52 -23.37 -13.61
N THR A 169 -10.41 -24.37 -13.69
CA THR A 169 -11.30 -24.74 -12.57
C THR A 169 -10.51 -25.28 -11.40
N GLU A 170 -9.57 -26.19 -11.68
CA GLU A 170 -8.72 -26.80 -10.65
C GLU A 170 -7.80 -25.77 -10.00
N LEU A 171 -7.20 -24.86 -10.79
CA LEU A 171 -6.42 -23.75 -10.27
C LEU A 171 -7.24 -22.87 -9.32
N ARG A 172 -8.47 -22.51 -9.70
CA ARG A 172 -9.33 -21.70 -8.85
C ARG A 172 -9.70 -22.39 -7.54
N ASP A 173 -10.00 -23.68 -7.58
CA ASP A 173 -10.35 -24.42 -6.37
C ASP A 173 -9.13 -24.63 -5.47
N TRP A 174 -7.94 -24.77 -6.05
CA TRP A 174 -6.69 -24.78 -5.30
C TRP A 174 -6.39 -23.41 -4.65
N LEU A 175 -6.54 -22.30 -5.39
CA LEU A 175 -6.35 -20.95 -4.84
C LEU A 175 -7.27 -20.65 -3.65
N LYS A 176 -8.53 -21.13 -3.67
CA LYS A 176 -9.45 -20.97 -2.52
C LYS A 176 -8.99 -21.68 -1.25
N GLN A 177 -8.11 -22.66 -1.37
CA GLN A 177 -7.53 -23.35 -0.21
C GLN A 177 -6.30 -22.64 0.33
N GLN A 178 -5.65 -21.78 -0.48
CA GLN A 178 -4.40 -21.12 -0.15
C GLN A 178 -4.59 -19.63 0.22
N LEU A 179 -5.58 -18.98 -0.38
CA LEU A 179 -5.79 -17.54 -0.26
C LEU A 179 -7.20 -17.21 0.26
N PRO A 180 -7.36 -16.16 1.03
CA PRO A 180 -8.67 -15.57 1.32
C PRO A 180 -9.38 -15.16 0.03
N GLU A 181 -10.70 -15.20 0.01
CA GLU A 181 -11.50 -14.92 -1.19
C GLU A 181 -11.21 -13.56 -1.82
N TYR A 182 -10.97 -12.53 -1.01
CA TYR A 182 -10.65 -11.17 -1.47
C TYR A 182 -9.27 -11.05 -2.16
N MET A 183 -8.39 -12.04 -2.02
CA MET A 183 -7.07 -12.10 -2.69
C MET A 183 -7.08 -12.96 -3.96
N ILE A 184 -8.16 -13.67 -4.26
CA ILE A 184 -8.24 -14.50 -5.45
C ILE A 184 -8.46 -13.63 -6.69
N PRO A 185 -7.56 -13.67 -7.71
CA PRO A 185 -7.71 -12.88 -8.92
C PRO A 185 -9.02 -13.20 -9.65
N LYS A 186 -9.79 -12.14 -9.95
CA LYS A 186 -11.04 -12.30 -10.70
C LYS A 186 -10.79 -12.84 -12.10
N HIS A 187 -9.71 -12.39 -12.72
CA HIS A 187 -9.28 -12.84 -14.03
C HIS A 187 -7.86 -13.42 -13.92
N ILE A 188 -7.67 -14.60 -14.47
CA ILE A 188 -6.37 -15.24 -14.65
C ILE A 188 -6.22 -15.47 -16.13
N LEU A 189 -5.17 -14.93 -16.72
CA LEU A 189 -4.91 -14.91 -18.15
C LEU A 189 -3.60 -15.64 -18.41
N GLU A 190 -3.69 -16.68 -19.24
CA GLU A 190 -2.50 -17.33 -19.76
C GLU A 190 -1.90 -16.45 -20.87
N ILE A 191 -0.60 -16.20 -20.78
CA ILE A 191 0.15 -15.44 -21.79
C ILE A 191 1.30 -16.28 -22.34
N ALA A 192 1.63 -16.06 -23.58
CA ALA A 192 2.84 -16.63 -24.20
C ALA A 192 4.10 -15.93 -23.66
N GLU A 193 5.23 -16.64 -23.69
CA GLU A 193 6.54 -16.06 -23.40
C GLU A 193 6.90 -14.90 -24.31
#